data_fcb43aa107fa7b00f5c065ee3b5d746f
#
_entry.id   fcb43aa107fa7b00f5c065ee3b5d746f
#
_cell.length_a   1.000
_cell.length_b   1.000
_cell.length_c   1.000
_cell.angle_alpha   90.00
_cell.angle_beta   90.00
_cell.angle_gamma   90.00
#
_symmetry.space_group_name_H-M   'P 1'
#
loop_
_entity.id
_entity.type
_entity.pdbx_description
1 polymer ?
#
loop_
_entity_poly.entity_id
_entity_poly.type
_entity_poly.pdbx_seq_one_letter_code
_entity_poly.pdbx_strand_id
1 'polypeptide(L)'
;MKRSPTPAEINDLFNNADNPSIVWLKVVDIIRRVNPDYDLALVQSVFDDVMRLFRGEYPGYSPIKTLYHDMSHTLEVLICGVRLLHGVHASGDHLNDEEITLIILAILLHDVGYAQRKEEESGTGAQYTQTHVQRGIEFMQRYFTERKFPPGVAATVTGMILGTEHNRPFARIAFDNERACMLARIVATADITGQMADRIYLEKLLFLYLEFREAHFGSYQSMYDLLCQTHRFYEMTREKLDGALGGIYKKFEFHFKDMIGVGNNYYLEAIEKNMAYLSKVVARDEAEIFTMLKRNGVVEKTRTLAN
;
A
#
# COMPACT_ATOMS: atom_id res chain seq x y z
N MET A 1 -21.95 5.46 -26.24
CA MET A 1 -21.45 6.12 -25.04
C MET A 1 -21.60 5.17 -23.87
N LYS A 2 -20.53 4.80 -23.17
CA LYS A 2 -20.63 4.06 -21.89
C LYS A 2 -21.31 5.01 -20.88
N ARG A 3 -22.30 4.52 -20.10
CA ARG A 3 -22.94 5.32 -19.04
C ARG A 3 -21.93 5.67 -17.95
N SER A 4 -22.11 6.79 -17.27
CA SER A 4 -21.33 7.07 -16.06
C SER A 4 -21.55 5.98 -15.01
N PRO A 5 -20.49 5.54 -14.30
CA PRO A 5 -20.63 4.54 -13.27
C PRO A 5 -21.51 5.05 -12.13
N THR A 6 -22.28 4.17 -11.54
CA THR A 6 -23.08 4.48 -10.36
C THR A 6 -22.19 4.57 -9.11
N PRO A 7 -22.64 5.25 -8.03
CA PRO A 7 -21.92 5.24 -6.76
C PRO A 7 -21.62 3.83 -6.20
N ALA A 8 -22.50 2.85 -6.45
CA ALA A 8 -22.28 1.47 -6.06
C ALA A 8 -21.11 0.84 -6.84
N GLU A 9 -21.06 1.02 -8.15
CA GLU A 9 -19.96 0.53 -9.00
C GLU A 9 -18.62 1.19 -8.63
N ILE A 10 -18.62 2.48 -8.26
CA ILE A 10 -17.41 3.15 -7.76
C ILE A 10 -16.98 2.56 -6.41
N ASN A 11 -17.91 2.32 -5.49
CA ASN A 11 -17.61 1.70 -4.22
C ASN A 11 -17.02 0.29 -4.39
N ASP A 12 -17.50 -0.49 -5.37
CA ASP A 12 -17.00 -1.84 -5.65
C ASP A 12 -15.53 -1.85 -6.15
N LEU A 13 -15.03 -0.71 -6.66
CA LEU A 13 -13.60 -0.59 -6.99
C LEU A 13 -12.70 -0.78 -5.76
N PHE A 14 -13.18 -0.37 -4.58
CA PHE A 14 -12.44 -0.40 -3.31
C PHE A 14 -12.91 -1.51 -2.35
N ASN A 15 -13.88 -2.33 -2.75
CA ASN A 15 -14.36 -3.45 -1.95
C ASN A 15 -13.52 -4.73 -2.17
N ASN A 16 -13.53 -5.62 -1.17
CA ASN A 16 -12.89 -6.95 -1.20
C ASN A 16 -11.35 -6.92 -1.33
N ALA A 17 -10.71 -5.86 -0.85
CA ALA A 17 -9.24 -5.81 -0.78
C ALA A 17 -8.66 -6.77 0.29
N ASP A 18 -9.48 -7.34 1.14
CA ASP A 18 -9.13 -8.32 2.17
C ASP A 18 -9.11 -9.78 1.66
N ASN A 19 -9.59 -10.04 0.44
CA ASN A 19 -9.60 -11.37 -0.16
C ASN A 19 -8.50 -11.53 -1.23
N PRO A 20 -7.41 -12.29 -0.93
CA PRO A 20 -6.29 -12.44 -1.86
C PRO A 20 -6.68 -12.95 -3.24
N SER A 21 -7.60 -13.94 -3.31
CA SER A 21 -8.01 -14.52 -4.58
C SER A 21 -8.78 -13.53 -5.45
N ILE A 22 -9.67 -12.74 -4.85
CA ILE A 22 -10.42 -11.70 -5.58
C ILE A 22 -9.48 -10.60 -6.08
N VAL A 23 -8.56 -10.14 -5.21
CA VAL A 23 -7.57 -9.13 -5.60
C VAL A 23 -6.69 -9.63 -6.73
N TRP A 24 -6.19 -10.87 -6.63
CA TRP A 24 -5.36 -11.46 -7.67
C TRP A 24 -6.06 -11.55 -9.02
N LEU A 25 -7.32 -11.96 -9.06
CA LEU A 25 -8.10 -11.97 -10.31
C LEU A 25 -8.23 -10.57 -10.94
N LYS A 26 -8.44 -9.53 -10.12
CA LYS A 26 -8.46 -8.14 -10.60
C LYS A 26 -7.08 -7.71 -11.13
N VAL A 27 -6.00 -8.10 -10.45
CA VAL A 27 -4.62 -7.83 -10.88
C VAL A 27 -4.35 -8.47 -12.24
N VAL A 28 -4.70 -9.74 -12.41
CA VAL A 28 -4.54 -10.46 -13.69
C VAL A 28 -5.33 -9.79 -14.82
N ASP A 29 -6.59 -9.42 -14.58
CA ASP A 29 -7.42 -8.72 -15.59
C ASP A 29 -6.75 -7.42 -16.06
N ILE A 30 -6.22 -6.64 -15.13
CA ILE A 30 -5.56 -5.36 -15.45
C ILE A 30 -4.23 -5.59 -16.18
N ILE A 31 -3.40 -6.53 -15.73
CA ILE A 31 -2.12 -6.84 -16.40
C ILE A 31 -2.35 -7.31 -17.83
N ARG A 32 -3.36 -8.16 -18.06
CA ARG A 32 -3.73 -8.63 -19.41
C ARG A 32 -4.19 -7.51 -20.35
N ARG A 33 -4.60 -6.37 -19.84
CA ARG A 33 -4.90 -5.18 -20.65
C ARG A 33 -3.62 -4.42 -21.04
N VAL A 34 -2.59 -4.48 -20.21
CA VAL A 34 -1.28 -3.89 -20.55
C VAL A 34 -0.54 -4.78 -21.54
N ASN A 35 -0.46 -6.08 -21.27
CA ASN A 35 0.09 -7.09 -22.16
C ASN A 35 -0.71 -8.40 -22.06
N PRO A 36 -1.49 -8.77 -23.10
CA PRO A 36 -2.27 -10.01 -23.12
C PRO A 36 -1.42 -11.28 -22.95
N ASP A 37 -0.17 -11.25 -23.41
CA ASP A 37 0.75 -12.39 -23.43
C ASP A 37 1.72 -12.41 -22.22
N TYR A 38 1.55 -11.51 -21.26
CA TYR A 38 2.42 -11.42 -20.07
C TYR A 38 2.45 -12.76 -19.30
N ASP A 39 3.66 -13.27 -19.01
CA ASP A 39 3.83 -14.47 -18.20
C ASP A 39 3.66 -14.17 -16.70
N LEU A 40 2.53 -14.62 -16.16
CA LEU A 40 2.17 -14.42 -14.76
C LEU A 40 2.89 -15.36 -13.78
N ALA A 41 3.58 -16.41 -14.25
CA ALA A 41 4.06 -17.50 -13.38
C ALA A 41 4.97 -17.01 -12.25
N LEU A 42 5.90 -16.11 -12.56
CA LEU A 42 6.82 -15.57 -11.56
C LEU A 42 6.09 -14.72 -10.50
N VAL A 43 5.31 -13.73 -10.94
CA VAL A 43 4.62 -12.81 -10.01
C VAL A 43 3.54 -13.52 -9.20
N GLN A 44 2.87 -14.54 -9.78
CA GLN A 44 1.95 -15.42 -9.05
C GLN A 44 2.67 -16.17 -7.93
N SER A 45 3.82 -16.77 -8.24
CA SER A 45 4.60 -17.53 -7.26
C SER A 45 5.06 -16.64 -6.09
N VAL A 46 5.48 -15.40 -6.37
CA VAL A 46 5.87 -14.45 -5.32
C VAL A 46 4.64 -13.99 -4.52
N PHE A 47 3.51 -13.72 -5.18
CA PHE A 47 2.25 -13.42 -4.50
C PHE A 47 1.87 -14.53 -3.52
N ASP A 48 1.89 -15.79 -3.95
CA ASP A 48 1.55 -16.93 -3.11
C ASP A 48 2.51 -17.06 -1.91
N ASP A 49 3.82 -16.87 -2.12
CA ASP A 49 4.82 -16.92 -1.05
C ASP A 49 4.63 -15.77 -0.04
N VAL A 50 4.30 -14.56 -0.48
CA VAL A 50 3.99 -13.43 0.41
C VAL A 50 2.71 -13.70 1.19
N MET A 51 1.66 -14.23 0.56
CA MET A 51 0.43 -14.62 1.28
C MET A 51 0.69 -15.70 2.32
N ARG A 52 1.57 -16.66 2.03
CA ARG A 52 2.03 -17.67 3.00
C ARG A 52 2.82 -17.05 4.16
N LEU A 53 3.65 -16.04 3.86
CA LEU A 53 4.42 -15.31 4.89
C LEU A 53 3.46 -14.61 5.87
N PHE A 54 2.46 -13.89 5.38
CA PHE A 54 1.45 -13.27 6.23
C PHE A 54 0.71 -14.26 7.12
N ARG A 55 0.46 -15.48 6.63
CA ARG A 55 -0.25 -16.55 7.39
C ARG A 55 0.66 -17.35 8.32
N GLY A 56 1.99 -17.14 8.30
CA GLY A 56 2.95 -17.95 9.05
C GLY A 56 3.18 -19.35 8.46
N GLU A 57 2.82 -19.53 7.21
CA GLU A 57 3.00 -20.77 6.45
C GLU A 57 4.34 -20.79 5.67
N TYR A 58 5.07 -19.67 5.68
CA TYR A 58 6.38 -19.57 5.07
C TYR A 58 7.45 -20.13 6.04
N PRO A 59 8.37 -20.98 5.56
CA PRO A 59 9.34 -21.66 6.41
C PRO A 59 10.18 -20.69 7.27
N GLY A 60 10.25 -20.94 8.57
CA GLY A 60 11.07 -20.18 9.51
C GLY A 60 10.44 -18.87 10.00
N TYR A 61 9.20 -18.55 9.58
CA TYR A 61 8.52 -17.31 9.99
C TYR A 61 7.21 -17.61 10.72
N SER A 62 6.88 -16.73 11.66
CA SER A 62 5.59 -16.65 12.33
C SER A 62 4.61 -15.79 11.53
N PRO A 63 3.28 -15.91 11.75
CA PRO A 63 2.31 -15.02 11.12
C PRO A 63 2.63 -13.55 11.40
N ILE A 64 2.43 -12.69 10.41
CA ILE A 64 2.47 -11.23 10.60
C ILE A 64 1.21 -10.84 11.36
N LYS A 65 1.38 -10.22 12.55
CA LYS A 65 0.29 -9.88 13.47
C LYS A 65 0.06 -8.38 13.61
N THR A 66 0.76 -7.56 12.80
CA THR A 66 0.53 -6.12 12.73
C THR A 66 -0.92 -5.84 12.33
N LEU A 67 -1.51 -4.79 12.91
CA LEU A 67 -2.93 -4.50 12.78
C LEU A 67 -3.23 -3.58 11.60
N TYR A 68 -2.29 -2.68 11.28
CA TYR A 68 -2.38 -1.72 10.18
C TYR A 68 -1.63 -2.22 8.96
N HIS A 69 -0.35 -2.60 9.12
CA HIS A 69 0.50 -3.16 8.06
C HIS A 69 0.26 -4.68 7.95
N ASP A 70 -0.98 -5.03 7.67
CA ASP A 70 -1.45 -6.41 7.53
C ASP A 70 -1.53 -6.86 6.05
N MET A 71 -1.98 -8.08 5.84
CA MET A 71 -2.19 -8.62 4.48
C MET A 71 -3.14 -7.76 3.64
N SER A 72 -4.19 -7.17 4.26
CA SER A 72 -5.17 -6.33 3.57
C SER A 72 -4.50 -5.06 3.04
N HIS A 73 -3.60 -4.43 3.82
CA HIS A 73 -2.81 -3.28 3.35
C HIS A 73 -1.99 -3.63 2.10
N THR A 74 -1.21 -4.73 2.14
CA THR A 74 -0.42 -5.15 0.98
C THR A 74 -1.28 -5.40 -0.27
N LEU A 75 -2.47 -5.99 -0.10
CA LEU A 75 -3.40 -6.23 -1.19
C LEU A 75 -4.02 -4.93 -1.74
N GLU A 76 -4.33 -3.97 -0.88
CA GLU A 76 -4.79 -2.63 -1.27
C GLU A 76 -3.72 -1.89 -2.08
N VAL A 77 -2.47 -1.94 -1.63
CA VAL A 77 -1.33 -1.35 -2.36
C VAL A 77 -1.12 -2.06 -3.70
N LEU A 78 -1.27 -3.38 -3.75
CA LEU A 78 -1.10 -4.15 -4.99
C LEU A 78 -2.13 -3.75 -6.04
N ILE A 79 -3.42 -3.74 -5.71
CA ILE A 79 -4.45 -3.35 -6.67
C ILE A 79 -4.35 -1.87 -7.07
N CYS A 80 -3.97 -1.00 -6.14
CA CYS A 80 -3.71 0.41 -6.40
C CYS A 80 -2.54 0.57 -7.39
N GLY A 81 -1.42 -0.11 -7.13
CA GLY A 81 -0.22 -0.04 -7.96
C GLY A 81 -0.43 -0.57 -9.37
N VAL A 82 -1.15 -1.68 -9.52
CA VAL A 82 -1.46 -2.24 -10.84
C VAL A 82 -2.41 -1.33 -11.63
N ARG A 83 -3.35 -0.64 -10.98
CA ARG A 83 -4.18 0.39 -11.61
C ARG A 83 -3.37 1.60 -12.05
N LEU A 84 -2.42 2.04 -11.21
CA LEU A 84 -1.53 3.15 -11.57
C LEU A 84 -0.60 2.78 -12.72
N LEU A 85 0.02 1.61 -12.66
CA LEU A 85 0.82 1.02 -13.73
C LEU A 85 0.06 1.02 -15.06
N HIS A 86 -1.17 0.50 -15.07
CA HIS A 86 -2.04 0.53 -16.25
C HIS A 86 -2.33 1.95 -16.70
N GLY A 87 -2.60 2.89 -15.79
CA GLY A 87 -2.82 4.29 -16.11
C GLY A 87 -1.60 4.97 -16.75
N VAL A 88 -0.39 4.64 -16.27
CA VAL A 88 0.88 5.08 -16.86
C VAL A 88 0.99 4.53 -18.29
N HIS A 89 0.81 3.22 -18.47
CA HIS A 89 0.85 2.59 -19.78
C HIS A 89 -0.17 3.19 -20.75
N ALA A 90 -1.41 3.33 -20.33
CA ALA A 90 -2.51 3.88 -21.14
C ALA A 90 -2.33 5.37 -21.46
N SER A 91 -1.50 6.10 -20.72
CA SER A 91 -1.15 7.50 -21.00
C SER A 91 -0.06 7.67 -22.07
N GLY A 92 0.51 6.57 -22.58
CA GLY A 92 1.57 6.57 -23.58
C GLY A 92 2.98 6.27 -23.06
N ASP A 93 3.15 6.17 -21.73
CA ASP A 93 4.41 5.74 -21.10
C ASP A 93 4.43 4.20 -21.02
N HIS A 94 4.60 3.54 -22.17
CA HIS A 94 4.53 2.08 -22.26
C HIS A 94 5.52 1.38 -21.34
N LEU A 95 5.01 0.41 -20.57
CA LEU A 95 5.79 -0.46 -19.68
C LEU A 95 6.03 -1.80 -20.37
N ASN A 96 7.25 -2.32 -20.24
CA ASN A 96 7.60 -3.67 -20.68
C ASN A 96 7.37 -4.69 -19.55
N ASP A 97 7.51 -5.99 -19.86
CA ASP A 97 7.23 -7.08 -18.93
C ASP A 97 8.15 -7.09 -17.70
N GLU A 98 9.42 -6.72 -17.89
CA GLU A 98 10.36 -6.61 -16.77
C GLU A 98 9.94 -5.50 -15.81
N GLU A 99 9.53 -4.34 -16.32
CA GLU A 99 9.08 -3.20 -15.50
C GLU A 99 7.78 -3.51 -14.75
N ILE A 100 6.83 -4.20 -15.40
CA ILE A 100 5.61 -4.70 -14.76
C ILE A 100 5.98 -5.63 -13.61
N THR A 101 6.89 -6.58 -13.86
CA THR A 101 7.39 -7.52 -12.87
C THR A 101 8.02 -6.80 -11.69
N LEU A 102 8.95 -5.86 -11.93
CA LEU A 102 9.65 -5.10 -10.88
C LEU A 102 8.69 -4.33 -9.97
N ILE A 103 7.69 -3.66 -10.55
CA ILE A 103 6.66 -2.94 -9.77
C ILE A 103 5.89 -3.89 -8.86
N ILE A 104 5.43 -5.04 -9.38
CA ILE A 104 4.66 -6.01 -8.61
C ILE A 104 5.51 -6.61 -7.48
N LEU A 105 6.77 -6.98 -7.78
CA LEU A 105 7.70 -7.48 -6.77
C LEU A 105 7.93 -6.47 -5.65
N ALA A 106 8.19 -5.21 -6.00
CA ALA A 106 8.42 -4.17 -5.01
C ALA A 106 7.20 -3.96 -4.11
N ILE A 107 6.00 -3.93 -4.68
CA ILE A 107 4.76 -3.78 -3.92
C ILE A 107 4.53 -4.99 -2.99
N LEU A 108 4.70 -6.22 -3.49
CA LEU A 108 4.49 -7.42 -2.68
C LEU A 108 5.47 -7.51 -1.50
N LEU A 109 6.66 -6.96 -1.65
CA LEU A 109 7.76 -7.13 -0.70
C LEU A 109 8.04 -5.90 0.17
N HIS A 110 7.32 -4.76 0.00
CA HIS A 110 7.67 -3.52 0.68
C HIS A 110 7.56 -3.61 2.21
N ASP A 111 6.55 -4.32 2.70
CA ASP A 111 6.22 -4.43 4.13
C ASP A 111 6.53 -5.80 4.75
N VAL A 112 7.17 -6.72 4.01
CA VAL A 112 7.51 -8.05 4.55
C VAL A 112 8.49 -7.98 5.74
N GLY A 113 9.10 -6.83 5.97
CA GLY A 113 9.99 -6.62 7.11
C GLY A 113 9.31 -6.61 8.48
N TYR A 114 8.00 -6.56 8.54
CA TYR A 114 7.23 -6.81 9.76
C TYR A 114 7.19 -8.30 10.15
N ALA A 115 7.55 -9.21 9.24
CA ALA A 115 7.62 -10.63 9.54
C ALA A 115 8.67 -10.93 10.61
N GLN A 116 8.29 -11.78 11.56
CA GLN A 116 9.16 -12.26 12.64
C GLN A 116 9.62 -13.67 12.32
N ARG A 117 10.91 -13.94 12.53
CA ARG A 117 11.37 -15.33 12.57
C ARG A 117 10.80 -16.00 13.82
N LYS A 118 10.63 -17.31 13.79
CA LYS A 118 10.05 -18.07 14.92
C LYS A 118 10.82 -17.88 16.21
N GLU A 119 12.14 -17.72 16.14
CA GLU A 119 13.02 -17.45 17.27
C GLU A 119 12.99 -16.00 17.77
N GLU A 120 12.46 -15.07 16.99
CA GLU A 120 12.33 -13.63 17.30
C GLU A 120 10.92 -13.27 17.77
N GLU A 121 9.99 -14.24 17.84
CA GLU A 121 8.57 -13.96 18.04
C GLU A 121 8.31 -13.27 19.39
N SER A 122 7.93 -11.99 19.30
CA SER A 122 7.60 -11.12 20.43
C SER A 122 6.67 -10.02 19.94
N GLY A 123 5.61 -9.73 20.69
CA GLY A 123 4.62 -8.72 20.28
C GLY A 123 3.92 -9.05 18.96
N THR A 124 3.54 -8.01 18.21
CA THR A 124 2.83 -8.15 16.92
C THR A 124 3.76 -8.10 15.72
N GLY A 125 4.99 -7.61 15.86
CA GLY A 125 5.92 -7.23 14.81
C GLY A 125 6.00 -5.71 14.62
N ALA A 126 5.10 -4.94 15.22
CA ALA A 126 5.08 -3.48 15.12
C ALA A 126 6.32 -2.83 15.74
N GLN A 127 7.03 -3.51 16.66
CA GLN A 127 8.33 -3.05 17.15
C GLN A 127 9.34 -2.79 16.03
N TYR A 128 9.14 -3.34 14.83
CA TYR A 128 10.00 -3.12 13.69
C TYR A 128 9.59 -1.92 12.82
N THR A 129 8.59 -1.13 13.20
CA THR A 129 8.11 0.03 12.43
C THR A 129 9.24 0.94 11.92
N GLN A 130 10.28 1.17 12.72
CA GLN A 130 11.42 2.01 12.31
C GLN A 130 12.42 1.29 11.41
N THR A 131 12.41 -0.04 11.36
CA THR A 131 13.42 -0.85 10.65
C THR A 131 12.81 -1.78 9.61
N HIS A 132 11.46 -1.83 9.48
CA HIS A 132 10.79 -2.78 8.60
C HIS A 132 11.25 -2.68 7.14
N VAL A 133 11.50 -1.47 6.63
CA VAL A 133 12.00 -1.29 5.26
C VAL A 133 13.34 -2.00 5.08
N GLN A 134 14.29 -1.79 5.99
CA GLN A 134 15.59 -2.45 5.93
C GLN A 134 15.49 -3.97 6.09
N ARG A 135 14.67 -4.44 7.05
CA ARG A 135 14.39 -5.87 7.26
C ARG A 135 13.73 -6.51 6.04
N GLY A 136 12.80 -5.79 5.39
CA GLY A 136 12.15 -6.20 4.15
C GLY A 136 13.15 -6.36 3.00
N ILE A 137 14.07 -5.41 2.84
CA ILE A 137 15.14 -5.48 1.86
C ILE A 137 16.05 -6.69 2.12
N GLU A 138 16.42 -6.96 3.37
CA GLU A 138 17.24 -8.13 3.73
C GLU A 138 16.51 -9.45 3.46
N PHE A 139 15.20 -9.51 3.76
CA PHE A 139 14.37 -10.66 3.38
C PHE A 139 14.36 -10.83 1.87
N MET A 140 14.05 -9.79 1.12
CA MET A 140 13.96 -9.79 -0.34
C MET A 140 15.27 -10.25 -0.99
N GLN A 141 16.42 -9.75 -0.54
CA GLN A 141 17.73 -10.12 -1.08
C GLN A 141 18.02 -11.62 -0.90
N ARG A 142 17.73 -12.18 0.28
CA ARG A 142 17.85 -13.63 0.51
C ARG A 142 16.88 -14.41 -0.38
N TYR A 143 15.62 -14.00 -0.40
CA TYR A 143 14.57 -14.62 -1.21
C TYR A 143 14.94 -14.65 -2.70
N PHE A 144 15.43 -13.55 -3.24
CA PHE A 144 15.86 -13.48 -4.64
C PHE A 144 17.09 -14.35 -4.91
N THR A 145 18.03 -14.42 -3.98
CA THR A 145 19.21 -15.29 -4.09
C THR A 145 18.79 -16.76 -4.13
N GLU A 146 17.94 -17.20 -3.20
CA GLU A 146 17.43 -18.58 -3.10
C GLU A 146 16.62 -18.97 -4.34
N ARG A 147 15.83 -18.02 -4.88
CA ARG A 147 14.99 -18.23 -6.06
C ARG A 147 15.73 -17.98 -7.38
N LYS A 148 17.02 -17.63 -7.33
CA LYS A 148 17.89 -17.39 -8.49
C LYS A 148 17.35 -16.31 -9.44
N PHE A 149 16.87 -15.20 -8.88
CA PHE A 149 16.49 -14.04 -9.69
C PHE A 149 17.68 -13.50 -10.48
N PRO A 150 17.44 -12.87 -11.65
CA PRO A 150 18.53 -12.27 -12.45
C PRO A 150 19.33 -11.23 -11.65
N PRO A 151 20.63 -11.10 -11.92
CA PRO A 151 21.43 -10.02 -11.35
C PRO A 151 20.82 -8.64 -11.65
N GLY A 152 20.89 -7.72 -10.68
CA GLY A 152 20.35 -6.37 -10.82
C GLY A 152 18.90 -6.19 -10.34
N VAL A 153 18.05 -7.22 -10.44
CA VAL A 153 16.66 -7.13 -9.95
C VAL A 153 16.60 -6.69 -8.49
N ALA A 154 17.44 -7.26 -7.63
CA ALA A 154 17.48 -6.91 -6.21
C ALA A 154 17.84 -5.43 -5.97
N ALA A 155 18.78 -4.87 -6.73
CA ALA A 155 19.16 -3.46 -6.60
C ALA A 155 18.01 -2.54 -6.99
N THR A 156 17.37 -2.80 -8.13
CA THR A 156 16.24 -2.00 -8.63
C THR A 156 15.04 -2.07 -7.67
N VAL A 157 14.66 -3.28 -7.22
CA VAL A 157 13.55 -3.46 -6.26
C VAL A 157 13.89 -2.80 -4.92
N THR A 158 15.16 -2.86 -4.45
CA THR A 158 15.60 -2.14 -3.25
C THR A 158 15.31 -0.64 -3.38
N GLY A 159 15.68 -0.01 -4.49
CA GLY A 159 15.40 1.41 -4.71
C GLY A 159 13.91 1.74 -4.68
N MET A 160 13.06 0.87 -5.23
CA MET A 160 11.61 1.04 -5.20
C MET A 160 11.05 0.92 -3.78
N ILE A 161 11.49 -0.08 -3.01
CA ILE A 161 11.05 -0.28 -1.62
C ILE A 161 11.52 0.88 -0.73
N LEU A 162 12.75 1.38 -0.91
CA LEU A 162 13.21 2.58 -0.20
C LEU A 162 12.33 3.81 -0.50
N GLY A 163 11.69 3.87 -1.66
CA GLY A 163 10.74 4.93 -2.05
C GLY A 163 9.48 4.99 -1.18
N THR A 164 9.08 3.87 -0.56
CA THR A 164 7.92 3.81 0.34
C THR A 164 8.26 4.33 1.74
N GLU A 165 9.53 4.35 2.14
CA GLU A 165 9.94 4.82 3.45
C GLU A 165 9.51 6.28 3.67
N HIS A 166 8.61 6.49 4.63
CA HIS A 166 7.98 7.79 4.81
C HIS A 166 8.96 8.90 5.19
N ASN A 167 9.89 8.61 6.08
CA ASN A 167 10.85 9.58 6.61
C ASN A 167 12.09 9.78 5.72
N ARG A 168 12.22 9.01 4.64
CA ARG A 168 13.32 9.15 3.69
C ARG A 168 12.98 10.18 2.61
N PRO A 169 13.77 11.24 2.45
CA PRO A 169 13.61 12.12 1.29
C PRO A 169 13.83 11.33 -0.02
N PHE A 170 12.80 11.25 -0.86
CA PHE A 170 12.84 10.48 -2.12
C PHE A 170 14.03 10.89 -3.01
N ALA A 171 14.39 12.18 -3.03
CA ALA A 171 15.54 12.70 -3.78
C ALA A 171 16.91 12.19 -3.30
N ARG A 172 16.99 11.54 -2.13
CA ARG A 172 18.24 10.93 -1.62
C ARG A 172 18.40 9.46 -2.00
N ILE A 173 17.40 8.88 -2.69
CA ILE A 173 17.49 7.52 -3.19
C ILE A 173 18.25 7.56 -4.51
N ALA A 174 19.34 6.77 -4.60
CA ALA A 174 20.08 6.62 -5.84
C ALA A 174 19.32 5.63 -6.76
N PHE A 175 19.00 6.08 -7.95
CA PHE A 175 18.42 5.25 -9.01
C PHE A 175 19.41 5.17 -10.17
N ASP A 176 19.51 4.02 -10.83
CA ASP A 176 20.42 3.81 -11.96
C ASP A 176 20.09 4.73 -13.15
N ASN A 177 18.82 5.09 -13.30
CA ASN A 177 18.34 5.97 -14.38
C ASN A 177 16.95 6.55 -14.03
N GLU A 178 16.47 7.47 -14.87
CA GLU A 178 15.14 8.10 -14.70
C GLU A 178 14.00 7.10 -14.81
N ARG A 179 14.17 6.01 -15.56
CA ARG A 179 13.14 4.97 -15.70
C ARG A 179 12.95 4.22 -14.39
N ALA A 180 14.04 3.79 -13.74
CA ALA A 180 13.99 3.17 -12.41
C ALA A 180 13.37 4.12 -11.37
N CYS A 181 13.70 5.42 -11.44
CA CYS A 181 13.08 6.44 -10.59
C CYS A 181 11.56 6.54 -10.82
N MET A 182 11.10 6.49 -12.06
CA MET A 182 9.68 6.53 -12.41
C MET A 182 8.95 5.29 -11.89
N LEU A 183 9.53 4.08 -12.00
CA LEU A 183 8.95 2.86 -11.44
C LEU A 183 8.84 2.95 -9.90
N ALA A 184 9.85 3.49 -9.22
CA ALA A 184 9.82 3.73 -7.78
C ALA A 184 8.73 4.74 -7.38
N ARG A 185 8.48 5.78 -8.20
CA ARG A 185 7.36 6.70 -8.00
C ARG A 185 6.00 6.00 -8.09
N ILE A 186 5.83 5.03 -8.98
CA ILE A 186 4.60 4.23 -9.06
C ILE A 186 4.39 3.49 -7.74
N VAL A 187 5.41 2.78 -7.23
CA VAL A 187 5.34 1.98 -6.00
C VAL A 187 5.04 2.87 -4.79
N ALA A 188 5.81 3.95 -4.60
CA ALA A 188 5.60 4.88 -3.48
C ALA A 188 4.24 5.61 -3.54
N THR A 189 3.75 5.92 -4.74
CA THR A 189 2.42 6.51 -4.92
C THR A 189 1.33 5.50 -4.59
N ALA A 190 1.49 4.24 -5.01
CA ALA A 190 0.53 3.19 -4.75
C ALA A 190 0.37 2.91 -3.26
N ASP A 191 1.46 2.86 -2.51
CA ASP A 191 1.47 2.69 -1.07
C ASP A 191 0.68 3.82 -0.38
N ILE A 192 1.03 5.07 -0.66
CA ILE A 192 0.35 6.23 -0.08
C ILE A 192 -1.14 6.27 -0.46
N THR A 193 -1.45 6.17 -1.75
CA THR A 193 -2.81 6.38 -2.24
C THR A 193 -3.71 5.18 -1.98
N GLY A 194 -3.17 3.96 -1.98
CA GLY A 194 -3.90 2.74 -1.67
C GLY A 194 -4.51 2.79 -0.27
N GLN A 195 -3.66 3.06 0.73
CA GLN A 195 -4.10 3.13 2.13
C GLN A 195 -5.04 4.31 2.41
N MET A 196 -4.71 5.51 1.90
CA MET A 196 -5.51 6.72 2.20
C MET A 196 -6.87 6.74 1.51
N ALA A 197 -7.03 6.02 0.39
CA ALA A 197 -8.29 5.87 -0.32
C ALA A 197 -9.18 4.76 0.26
N ASP A 198 -8.66 3.93 1.15
CA ASP A 198 -9.44 2.89 1.81
C ASP A 198 -10.65 3.49 2.53
N ARG A 199 -11.81 2.85 2.34
CA ARG A 199 -13.07 3.28 2.96
C ARG A 199 -13.00 3.31 4.48
N ILE A 200 -12.16 2.48 5.09
CA ILE A 200 -11.98 2.38 6.55
C ILE A 200 -10.66 2.99 7.01
N TYR A 201 -10.05 3.83 6.19
CA TYR A 201 -8.77 4.47 6.50
C TYR A 201 -8.74 5.11 7.88
N LEU A 202 -9.76 5.89 8.22
CA LEU A 202 -9.80 6.59 9.50
C LEU A 202 -9.93 5.64 10.69
N GLU A 203 -10.68 4.57 10.54
CA GLU A 203 -10.76 3.50 11.53
C GLU A 203 -9.41 2.78 11.67
N LYS A 204 -8.73 2.46 10.56
CA LYS A 204 -7.40 1.83 10.57
C LYS A 204 -6.34 2.69 11.27
N LEU A 205 -6.46 4.02 11.31
CA LEU A 205 -5.56 4.89 12.08
C LEU A 205 -5.54 4.56 13.57
N LEU A 206 -6.60 3.99 14.13
CA LEU A 206 -6.62 3.51 15.51
C LEU A 206 -5.67 2.31 15.69
N PHE A 207 -5.61 1.42 14.70
CA PHE A 207 -4.62 0.33 14.67
C PHE A 207 -3.19 0.85 14.49
N LEU A 208 -3.00 1.84 13.62
CA LEU A 208 -1.70 2.49 13.43
C LEU A 208 -1.18 3.11 14.74
N TYR A 209 -2.06 3.72 15.53
CA TYR A 209 -1.68 4.22 16.86
C TYR A 209 -1.17 3.11 17.77
N LEU A 210 -1.82 1.94 17.79
CA LEU A 210 -1.38 0.80 18.60
C LEU A 210 -0.01 0.28 18.14
N GLU A 211 0.24 0.22 16.83
CA GLU A 211 1.55 -0.14 16.28
C GLU A 211 2.63 0.87 16.66
N PHE A 212 2.35 2.17 16.56
CA PHE A 212 3.29 3.22 16.95
C PHE A 212 3.60 3.17 18.45
N ARG A 213 2.61 2.85 19.29
CA ARG A 213 2.79 2.65 20.71
C ARG A 213 3.69 1.45 21.01
N GLU A 214 3.49 0.29 20.35
CA GLU A 214 4.35 -0.90 20.47
C GLU A 214 5.78 -0.60 20.00
N ALA A 215 5.92 0.15 18.91
CA ALA A 215 7.23 0.53 18.35
C ALA A 215 7.95 1.64 19.14
N HIS A 216 7.32 2.24 20.15
CA HIS A 216 7.78 3.49 20.78
C HIS A 216 8.11 4.57 19.71
N PHE A 217 7.27 4.67 18.69
CA PHE A 217 7.46 5.54 17.54
C PHE A 217 6.49 6.73 17.57
N GLY A 218 7.03 7.92 17.25
CA GLY A 218 6.24 9.15 17.24
C GLY A 218 5.96 9.72 18.64
N SER A 219 5.28 10.88 18.67
CA SER A 219 4.95 11.60 19.91
C SER A 219 3.45 11.68 20.16
N TYR A 220 2.68 10.76 19.58
CA TYR A 220 1.23 10.75 19.70
C TYR A 220 0.78 10.39 21.10
N GLN A 221 0.02 11.29 21.74
CA GLN A 221 -0.45 11.11 23.12
C GLN A 221 -1.66 10.19 23.22
N SER A 222 -2.51 10.18 22.19
CA SER A 222 -3.72 9.36 22.11
C SER A 222 -4.09 9.05 20.66
N MET A 223 -5.06 8.16 20.47
CA MET A 223 -5.67 7.91 19.15
C MET A 223 -6.29 9.17 18.55
N TYR A 224 -6.88 10.00 19.43
CA TYR A 224 -7.44 11.29 19.01
C TYR A 224 -6.35 12.25 18.52
N ASP A 225 -5.23 12.33 19.22
CA ASP A 225 -4.09 13.14 18.81
C ASP A 225 -3.55 12.72 17.44
N LEU A 226 -3.42 11.40 17.18
CA LEU A 226 -3.04 10.90 15.87
C LEU A 226 -4.03 11.31 14.78
N LEU A 227 -5.33 11.20 15.04
CA LEU A 227 -6.37 11.65 14.10
C LEU A 227 -6.27 13.17 13.84
N CYS A 228 -6.07 13.99 14.86
CA CYS A 228 -5.87 15.44 14.71
C CYS A 228 -4.66 15.78 13.84
N GLN A 229 -3.55 15.04 14.00
CA GLN A 229 -2.33 15.25 13.23
C GLN A 229 -2.42 14.72 11.79
N THR A 230 -3.41 13.90 11.46
CA THR A 230 -3.58 13.30 10.13
C THR A 230 -3.85 14.33 9.04
N HIS A 231 -4.45 15.48 9.34
CA HIS A 231 -4.59 16.57 8.36
C HIS A 231 -3.23 17.12 7.90
N ARG A 232 -2.32 17.35 8.84
CA ARG A 232 -0.95 17.79 8.50
C ARG A 232 -0.20 16.72 7.72
N PHE A 233 -0.37 15.45 8.10
CA PHE A 233 0.18 14.34 7.36
C PHE A 233 -0.32 14.33 5.91
N TYR A 234 -1.62 14.58 5.69
CA TYR A 234 -2.21 14.66 4.36
C TYR A 234 -1.61 15.81 3.53
N GLU A 235 -1.42 17.01 4.11
CA GLU A 235 -0.79 18.15 3.43
C GLU A 235 0.62 17.80 2.96
N MET A 236 1.45 17.25 3.85
CA MET A 236 2.81 16.80 3.52
C MET A 236 2.80 15.70 2.43
N THR A 237 1.83 14.81 2.48
CA THR A 237 1.65 13.75 1.49
C THR A 237 1.26 14.32 0.13
N ARG A 238 0.39 15.32 0.07
CA ARG A 238 0.04 16.03 -1.17
C ARG A 238 1.26 16.69 -1.80
N GLU A 239 2.07 17.38 -0.99
CA GLU A 239 3.33 17.96 -1.45
C GLU A 239 4.29 16.90 -1.99
N LYS A 240 4.42 15.74 -1.32
CA LYS A 240 5.23 14.62 -1.79
C LYS A 240 4.71 14.06 -3.11
N LEU A 241 3.40 13.86 -3.25
CA LEU A 241 2.75 13.35 -4.46
C LEU A 241 2.96 14.28 -5.66
N ASP A 242 2.75 15.60 -5.49
CA ASP A 242 2.92 16.57 -6.57
C ASP A 242 4.39 16.88 -6.88
N GLY A 243 5.26 16.91 -5.87
CA GLY A 243 6.68 17.23 -5.99
C GLY A 243 7.56 16.02 -6.27
N ALA A 244 8.04 15.36 -5.23
CA ALA A 244 9.03 14.28 -5.33
C ALA A 244 8.55 13.08 -6.16
N LEU A 245 7.25 12.76 -6.09
CA LEU A 245 6.64 11.68 -6.88
C LEU A 245 6.12 12.15 -8.25
N GLY A 246 6.37 13.40 -8.64
CA GLY A 246 6.16 13.92 -10.00
C GLY A 246 4.70 13.96 -10.45
N GLY A 247 3.74 13.95 -9.53
CA GLY A 247 2.32 13.97 -9.85
C GLY A 247 1.83 12.72 -10.58
N ILE A 248 2.56 11.58 -10.48
CA ILE A 248 2.24 10.36 -11.23
C ILE A 248 0.84 9.80 -10.88
N TYR A 249 0.32 10.08 -9.69
CA TYR A 249 -1.05 9.72 -9.29
C TYR A 249 -2.14 10.24 -10.24
N LYS A 250 -1.89 11.29 -11.00
CA LYS A 250 -2.80 11.83 -12.02
C LYS A 250 -3.06 10.81 -13.15
N LYS A 251 -2.15 9.85 -13.32
CA LYS A 251 -2.28 8.79 -14.33
C LYS A 251 -3.40 7.79 -14.01
N PHE A 252 -3.95 7.76 -12.80
CA PHE A 252 -5.17 6.99 -12.51
C PHE A 252 -6.35 7.35 -13.44
N GLU A 253 -6.44 8.59 -13.89
CA GLU A 253 -7.50 9.04 -14.82
C GLU A 253 -7.49 8.23 -16.11
N PHE A 254 -6.32 7.87 -16.62
CA PHE A 254 -6.19 7.06 -17.85
C PHE A 254 -6.66 5.61 -17.61
N HIS A 255 -6.32 5.03 -16.43
CA HIS A 255 -6.83 3.71 -16.06
C HIS A 255 -8.37 3.70 -16.04
N PHE A 256 -9.00 4.62 -15.33
CA PHE A 256 -10.45 4.66 -15.20
C PHE A 256 -11.13 5.03 -16.51
N LYS A 257 -10.53 5.88 -17.33
CA LYS A 257 -11.03 6.20 -18.67
C LYS A 257 -11.07 4.95 -19.56
N ASP A 258 -10.03 4.13 -19.54
CA ASP A 258 -9.98 2.89 -20.31
C ASP A 258 -10.97 1.84 -19.76
N MET A 259 -10.94 1.59 -18.45
CA MET A 259 -11.73 0.55 -17.80
C MET A 259 -13.24 0.81 -17.83
N ILE A 260 -13.65 2.03 -17.48
CA ILE A 260 -15.07 2.37 -17.25
C ILE A 260 -15.55 3.57 -18.08
N GLY A 261 -14.69 4.13 -18.94
CA GLY A 261 -15.05 5.21 -19.88
C GLY A 261 -15.10 6.61 -19.26
N VAL A 262 -14.69 6.79 -18.00
CA VAL A 262 -14.70 8.07 -17.28
C VAL A 262 -13.32 8.35 -16.70
N GLY A 263 -12.71 9.46 -17.10
CA GLY A 263 -11.36 9.85 -16.69
C GLY A 263 -11.35 10.62 -15.37
N ASN A 264 -11.90 10.05 -14.30
CA ASN A 264 -11.83 10.62 -12.96
C ASN A 264 -10.74 9.91 -12.15
N ASN A 265 -10.09 10.64 -11.27
CA ASN A 265 -9.18 10.05 -10.28
C ASN A 265 -9.96 9.62 -9.03
N TYR A 266 -10.56 8.42 -9.06
CA TYR A 266 -11.37 7.93 -7.94
C TYR A 266 -10.57 7.67 -6.66
N TYR A 267 -9.26 7.46 -6.73
CA TYR A 267 -8.40 7.40 -5.55
C TYR A 267 -8.32 8.76 -4.85
N LEU A 268 -8.08 9.82 -5.61
CA LEU A 268 -8.05 11.18 -5.05
C LEU A 268 -9.42 11.57 -4.47
N GLU A 269 -10.51 11.29 -5.19
CA GLU A 269 -11.87 11.55 -4.67
C GLU A 269 -12.16 10.79 -3.37
N ALA A 270 -11.70 9.52 -3.24
CA ALA A 270 -11.86 8.75 -2.02
C ALA A 270 -11.05 9.34 -0.86
N ILE A 271 -9.80 9.74 -1.12
CA ILE A 271 -8.94 10.41 -0.13
C ILE A 271 -9.60 11.72 0.36
N GLU A 272 -10.08 12.57 -0.56
CA GLU A 272 -10.73 13.83 -0.21
C GLU A 272 -12.00 13.61 0.62
N LYS A 273 -12.80 12.57 0.31
CA LYS A 273 -13.95 12.16 1.13
C LYS A 273 -13.53 11.73 2.53
N ASN A 274 -12.45 10.96 2.66
CA ASN A 274 -11.92 10.56 3.96
C ASN A 274 -11.43 11.78 4.75
N MET A 275 -10.72 12.72 4.13
CA MET A 275 -10.26 13.94 4.80
C MET A 275 -11.42 14.86 5.20
N ALA A 276 -12.44 15.01 4.35
CA ALA A 276 -13.65 15.75 4.70
C ALA A 276 -14.43 15.10 5.86
N TYR A 277 -14.40 13.76 5.96
CA TYR A 277 -14.98 13.04 7.10
C TYR A 277 -14.12 13.19 8.35
N LEU A 278 -12.78 13.12 8.23
CA LEU A 278 -11.84 13.36 9.32
C LEU A 278 -12.10 14.73 9.98
N SER A 279 -12.30 15.78 9.18
CA SER A 279 -12.61 17.13 9.72
C SER A 279 -13.86 17.14 10.61
N LYS A 280 -14.87 16.32 10.30
CA LYS A 280 -16.07 16.17 11.14
C LYS A 280 -15.81 15.35 12.41
N VAL A 281 -14.92 14.35 12.32
CA VAL A 281 -14.56 13.51 13.46
C VAL A 281 -13.75 14.30 14.48
N VAL A 282 -12.69 15.00 14.04
CA VAL A 282 -11.82 15.75 14.95
C VAL A 282 -12.43 17.06 15.48
N ALA A 283 -13.56 17.50 14.91
CA ALA A 283 -14.35 18.61 15.46
C ALA A 283 -15.21 18.19 16.67
N ARG A 284 -15.17 16.91 17.06
CA ARG A 284 -15.88 16.36 18.22
C ARG A 284 -14.90 16.10 19.37
N ASP A 285 -15.45 15.95 20.55
CA ASP A 285 -14.67 15.57 21.72
C ASP A 285 -14.10 14.15 21.57
N GLU A 286 -12.95 13.89 22.19
CA GLU A 286 -12.27 12.59 22.13
C GLU A 286 -13.17 11.40 22.51
N ALA A 287 -14.09 11.59 23.47
CA ALA A 287 -15.05 10.56 23.87
C ALA A 287 -16.07 10.18 22.75
N GLU A 288 -16.34 11.12 21.84
CA GLU A 288 -17.35 10.94 20.78
C GLU A 288 -16.79 10.33 19.50
N ILE A 289 -15.46 10.40 19.24
CA ILE A 289 -14.87 9.91 17.99
C ILE A 289 -15.20 8.44 17.74
N PHE A 290 -15.19 7.62 18.80
CA PHE A 290 -15.51 6.19 18.71
C PHE A 290 -16.98 5.89 18.37
N THR A 291 -17.86 6.89 18.49
CA THR A 291 -19.26 6.77 18.04
C THR A 291 -19.41 7.05 16.56
N MET A 292 -18.43 7.74 15.96
CA MET A 292 -18.42 8.09 14.54
C MET A 292 -17.67 7.05 13.69
N LEU A 293 -16.56 6.50 14.20
CA LEU A 293 -15.74 5.50 13.53
C LEU A 293 -16.32 4.09 13.78
N LYS A 294 -17.28 3.65 12.93
CA LYS A 294 -18.06 2.42 13.17
C LYS A 294 -17.81 1.28 12.18
N ARG A 295 -16.94 1.49 11.20
CA ARG A 295 -16.78 0.52 10.12
C ARG A 295 -15.91 -0.66 10.56
N ASN A 296 -16.26 -1.86 10.09
CA ASN A 296 -15.52 -3.12 10.28
C ASN A 296 -15.23 -3.53 11.73
N GLY A 297 -15.95 -2.97 12.73
CA GLY A 297 -15.71 -3.32 14.14
C GLY A 297 -14.32 -2.97 14.66
N VAL A 298 -13.61 -2.03 13.99
CA VAL A 298 -12.23 -1.64 14.36
C VAL A 298 -12.19 -1.06 15.77
N VAL A 299 -13.16 -0.21 16.13
CA VAL A 299 -13.24 0.41 17.46
C VAL A 299 -13.35 -0.63 18.57
N GLU A 300 -14.19 -1.64 18.39
CA GLU A 300 -14.37 -2.74 19.35
C GLU A 300 -13.08 -3.54 19.51
N LYS A 301 -12.43 -3.89 18.40
CA LYS A 301 -11.13 -4.58 18.42
C LYS A 301 -10.07 -3.72 19.12
N THR A 302 -9.99 -2.43 18.80
CA THR A 302 -9.02 -1.51 19.38
C THR A 302 -9.19 -1.39 20.89
N ARG A 303 -10.44 -1.28 21.39
CA ARG A 303 -10.72 -1.23 22.83
C ARG A 303 -10.29 -2.50 23.55
N THR A 304 -10.51 -3.67 22.94
CA THR A 304 -10.10 -4.95 23.51
C THR A 304 -8.58 -5.08 23.60
N LEU A 305 -7.83 -4.53 22.63
CA LEU A 305 -6.38 -4.61 22.58
C LEU A 305 -5.67 -3.51 23.38
N ALA A 306 -6.36 -2.42 23.69
CA ALA A 306 -5.79 -1.31 24.47
C ALA A 306 -5.85 -1.53 25.99
N ASN A 307 -6.71 -2.45 26.45
CA ASN A 307 -6.86 -2.88 27.84
C ASN A 307 -5.95 -4.08 28.17
#